data_b243d89c0700a57ffef63d9fa5dba867
#
_entry.id   b243d89c0700a57ffef63d9fa5dba867
#
_cell.length_a   1.000
_cell.length_b   1.000
_cell.length_c   1.000
_cell.angle_alpha   90.00
_cell.angle_beta   90.00
_cell.angle_gamma   90.00
#
_symmetry.space_group_name_H-M   'P 1'
#
loop_
_entity.id
_entity.type
_entity.pdbx_description
1 polymer ?
#
loop_
_entity_poly.entity_id
_entity_poly.type
_entity_poly.pdbx_seq_one_letter_code
_entity_poly.pdbx_strand_id
1 'polypeptide(L)'
;QQAPVKALLKQAEQLNASAAQLAPYADGVKLQSDQTGFGIAPIIGIDYKTGNFNFAAKYEFLTRMELKNNSTVKEASLIEAVNKFRDGTKIDEDSPALLTLGAQWTALPNVRINAGYHHYFDKSAKKYGNAQKLLNNDTNEYLGGVEYDPIDKLTVSAGFQITRYGLSDKYMNDMSFVVNAWSYGIGAKYRFNERIAVEAAYFRTNYDNYKTSAADANGSVNDYTRTNNVLGVGVNVTL
;
A
#
# COMPACT_ATOMS: atom_id res chain seq x y z
N GLN A 1 43.17 40.94 -4.12
CA GLN A 1 43.38 39.69 -3.36
C GLN A 1 42.50 39.55 -2.10
N GLN A 2 41.87 40.62 -1.57
CA GLN A 2 41.04 40.55 -0.35
C GLN A 2 39.59 40.06 -0.60
N ALA A 3 39.03 40.28 -1.79
CA ALA A 3 37.63 39.90 -2.11
C ALA A 3 37.38 38.37 -2.10
N PRO A 4 38.24 37.54 -2.72
CA PRO A 4 38.04 36.09 -2.70
C PRO A 4 38.20 35.47 -1.30
N VAL A 5 39.09 36.03 -0.46
CA VAL A 5 39.30 35.57 0.93
C VAL A 5 38.06 35.87 1.78
N LYS A 6 37.45 37.04 1.66
CA LYS A 6 36.20 37.39 2.35
C LYS A 6 35.04 36.50 1.95
N ALA A 7 34.94 36.14 0.65
CA ALA A 7 33.90 35.21 0.14
C ALA A 7 34.09 33.82 0.76
N LEU A 8 35.31 33.30 0.82
CA LEU A 8 35.62 32.01 1.43
C LEU A 8 35.32 31.96 2.92
N LEU A 9 35.67 33.04 3.66
CA LEU A 9 35.36 33.15 5.08
C LEU A 9 33.86 33.13 5.34
N LYS A 10 33.08 33.88 4.56
CA LYS A 10 31.62 33.90 4.66
C LYS A 10 31.02 32.51 4.35
N GLN A 11 31.56 31.81 3.38
CA GLN A 11 31.14 30.45 3.03
C GLN A 11 31.48 29.47 4.16
N ALA A 12 32.65 29.57 4.77
CA ALA A 12 33.03 28.74 5.91
C ALA A 12 32.12 29.00 7.14
N GLU A 13 31.79 30.26 7.42
CA GLU A 13 30.85 30.63 8.49
C GLU A 13 29.46 30.03 8.24
N GLN A 14 28.97 30.08 7.01
CA GLN A 14 27.68 29.44 6.61
C GLN A 14 27.69 27.91 6.77
N LEU A 15 28.79 27.26 6.35
CA LEU A 15 28.97 25.83 6.51
C LEU A 15 29.04 25.42 7.98
N ASN A 16 29.75 26.15 8.81
CA ASN A 16 29.84 25.91 10.25
C ASN A 16 28.47 26.10 10.94
N ALA A 17 27.71 27.12 10.55
CA ALA A 17 26.34 27.33 11.06
C ALA A 17 25.43 26.19 10.67
N SER A 18 25.48 25.71 9.42
CA SER A 18 24.72 24.55 8.94
C SER A 18 25.13 23.27 9.67
N ALA A 19 26.44 23.06 9.88
CA ALA A 19 26.93 21.90 10.63
C ALA A 19 26.44 21.90 12.08
N ALA A 20 26.45 23.06 12.74
CA ALA A 20 25.94 23.21 14.10
C ALA A 20 24.42 22.92 14.20
N GLN A 21 23.64 23.28 13.18
CA GLN A 21 22.22 22.96 13.11
C GLN A 21 21.97 21.47 12.90
N LEU A 22 22.86 20.78 12.20
CA LEU A 22 22.72 19.34 11.92
C LEU A 22 23.36 18.46 13.01
N ALA A 23 24.24 19.02 13.86
CA ALA A 23 24.90 18.25 14.91
C ALA A 23 23.97 17.45 15.84
N PRO A 24 22.76 17.94 16.24
CA PRO A 24 21.82 17.17 17.04
C PRO A 24 21.28 15.91 16.32
N TYR A 25 21.45 15.83 15.02
CA TYR A 25 20.97 14.73 14.19
C TYR A 25 22.09 13.78 13.71
N ALA A 26 23.34 14.02 14.15
CA ALA A 26 24.50 13.22 13.74
C ALA A 26 24.35 11.73 14.10
N ASP A 27 23.71 11.43 15.22
CA ASP A 27 23.41 10.07 15.68
C ASP A 27 22.05 9.54 15.19
N GLY A 28 21.41 10.26 14.27
CA GLY A 28 20.07 9.98 13.79
C GLY A 28 18.97 10.45 14.73
N VAL A 29 17.71 10.27 14.32
CA VAL A 29 16.53 10.61 15.10
C VAL A 29 15.86 9.33 15.62
N LYS A 30 15.76 9.20 16.94
CA LYS A 30 14.97 8.12 17.55
C LYS A 30 13.50 8.53 17.51
N LEU A 31 12.72 7.81 16.68
CA LEU A 31 11.30 8.04 16.51
C LEU A 31 10.51 6.84 17.06
N GLN A 32 9.64 7.11 18.03
CA GLN A 32 8.57 6.21 18.44
C GLN A 32 7.27 7.01 18.38
N SER A 33 6.29 6.51 17.63
CA SER A 33 5.02 7.20 17.42
C SER A 33 3.88 6.21 17.36
N ASP A 34 2.86 6.49 18.16
CA ASP A 34 1.54 5.86 18.07
C ASP A 34 0.59 6.85 17.43
N GLN A 35 -0.21 6.38 16.48
CA GLN A 35 -1.19 7.18 15.79
C GLN A 35 -2.60 6.64 16.05
N THR A 36 -3.51 7.51 16.43
CA THR A 36 -4.91 7.15 16.68
C THR A 36 -5.83 8.01 15.84
N GLY A 37 -6.84 7.39 15.24
CA GLY A 37 -7.85 8.08 14.43
C GLY A 37 -9.10 7.24 14.29
N PHE A 38 -10.15 7.86 13.77
CA PHE A 38 -11.43 7.23 13.49
C PHE A 38 -11.95 7.70 12.14
N GLY A 39 -12.53 6.78 11.38
CA GLY A 39 -13.18 7.07 10.11
C GLY A 39 -14.34 6.11 9.87
N ILE A 40 -15.29 6.51 9.03
CA ILE A 40 -16.42 5.69 8.61
C ILE A 40 -16.32 5.49 7.09
N ALA A 41 -16.33 4.24 6.66
CA ALA A 41 -16.36 3.83 5.27
C ALA A 41 -17.75 3.24 4.94
N PRO A 42 -18.71 4.00 4.41
CA PRO A 42 -19.92 3.42 3.85
C PRO A 42 -19.57 2.49 2.67
N ILE A 43 -20.29 1.39 2.56
CA ILE A 43 -20.10 0.41 1.49
C ILE A 43 -21.45 0.09 0.88
N ILE A 44 -21.54 0.11 -0.43
CA ILE A 44 -22.68 -0.38 -1.19
C ILE A 44 -22.23 -1.47 -2.15
N GLY A 45 -23.06 -2.45 -2.38
CA GLY A 45 -22.74 -3.53 -3.31
C GLY A 45 -24.00 -4.16 -3.91
N ILE A 46 -23.79 -4.75 -5.06
CA ILE A 46 -24.81 -5.52 -5.77
C ILE A 46 -24.17 -6.81 -6.25
N ASP A 47 -24.93 -7.88 -6.17
CA ASP A 47 -24.60 -9.19 -6.72
C ASP A 47 -25.76 -9.67 -7.60
N TYR A 48 -25.44 -10.12 -8.83
CA TYR A 48 -26.42 -10.56 -9.80
C TYR A 48 -26.01 -11.88 -10.43
N LYS A 49 -26.81 -12.90 -10.17
CA LYS A 49 -26.62 -14.24 -10.71
C LYS A 49 -27.59 -14.53 -11.84
N THR A 50 -27.08 -14.98 -12.97
CA THR A 50 -27.87 -15.38 -14.14
C THR A 50 -27.26 -16.59 -14.85
N GLY A 51 -28.00 -17.70 -14.92
CA GLY A 51 -27.50 -18.97 -15.46
C GLY A 51 -26.19 -19.39 -14.76
N ASN A 52 -25.14 -19.57 -15.54
CA ASN A 52 -23.80 -19.94 -15.06
C ASN A 52 -22.89 -18.75 -14.72
N PHE A 53 -23.43 -17.55 -14.75
CA PHE A 53 -22.66 -16.34 -14.45
C PHE A 53 -23.11 -15.71 -13.15
N ASN A 54 -22.15 -15.14 -12.42
CA ASN A 54 -22.37 -14.25 -11.30
C ASN A 54 -21.56 -12.98 -11.50
N PHE A 55 -22.19 -11.81 -11.37
CA PHE A 55 -21.56 -10.50 -11.49
C PHE A 55 -21.71 -9.75 -10.18
N ALA A 56 -20.64 -9.13 -9.73
CA ALA A 56 -20.66 -8.33 -8.51
C ALA A 56 -20.02 -6.96 -8.75
N ALA A 57 -20.59 -5.95 -8.12
CA ALA A 57 -20.01 -4.63 -8.04
C ALA A 57 -20.11 -4.13 -6.59
N LYS A 58 -19.02 -3.55 -6.08
CA LYS A 58 -18.94 -2.96 -4.74
C LYS A 58 -18.26 -1.59 -4.85
N TYR A 59 -18.80 -0.62 -4.13
CA TYR A 59 -18.17 0.68 -3.97
C TYR A 59 -18.02 0.99 -2.49
N GLU A 60 -16.78 1.18 -2.07
CA GLU A 60 -16.41 1.66 -0.75
C GLU A 60 -16.13 3.15 -0.86
N PHE A 61 -16.84 3.95 -0.09
CA PHE A 61 -16.68 5.40 -0.14
C PHE A 61 -15.37 5.82 0.52
N LEU A 62 -14.85 6.96 0.07
CA LEU A 62 -13.71 7.62 0.69
C LEU A 62 -13.93 7.75 2.20
N THR A 63 -13.00 7.21 2.98
CA THR A 63 -12.99 7.37 4.43
C THR A 63 -12.10 8.54 4.79
N ARG A 64 -12.69 9.63 5.24
CA ARG A 64 -11.92 10.73 5.81
C ARG A 64 -11.40 10.33 7.17
N MET A 65 -10.09 10.46 7.37
CA MET A 65 -9.43 10.08 8.59
C MET A 65 -8.34 11.09 8.97
N GLU A 66 -8.46 11.61 10.18
CA GLU A 66 -7.45 12.45 10.80
C GLU A 66 -6.77 11.64 11.91
N LEU A 67 -5.46 11.45 11.81
CA LEU A 67 -4.67 10.73 12.80
C LEU A 67 -4.01 11.73 13.75
N LYS A 68 -4.16 11.51 15.06
CA LYS A 68 -3.44 12.24 16.10
C LYS A 68 -2.18 11.48 16.50
N ASN A 69 -1.06 12.17 16.50
CA ASN A 69 0.23 11.63 16.91
C ASN A 69 0.39 11.65 18.44
N ASN A 70 0.90 10.56 18.98
CA ASN A 70 1.49 10.46 20.31
C ASN A 70 2.94 9.96 20.12
N SER A 71 3.92 10.86 20.24
CA SER A 71 5.25 10.62 19.75
C SER A 71 6.33 11.13 20.69
N THR A 72 7.54 10.58 20.55
CA THR A 72 8.76 11.07 21.19
C THR A 72 9.27 12.37 20.58
N VAL A 73 8.85 12.75 19.37
CA VAL A 73 9.25 13.99 18.69
C VAL A 73 8.39 15.15 19.17
N LYS A 74 8.88 15.91 20.15
CA LYS A 74 8.13 17.03 20.75
C LYS A 74 8.27 18.33 19.95
N GLU A 75 9.45 18.58 19.38
CA GLU A 75 9.76 19.80 18.65
C GLU A 75 9.81 19.59 17.15
N ALA A 76 9.72 20.68 16.39
CA ALA A 76 9.88 20.63 14.95
C ALA A 76 11.31 20.22 14.59
N SER A 77 11.43 19.22 13.70
CA SER A 77 12.71 18.76 13.17
C SER A 77 13.06 19.46 11.87
N LEU A 78 14.35 19.62 11.60
CA LEU A 78 14.86 20.04 10.30
C LEU A 78 14.63 18.94 9.23
N ILE A 79 14.41 17.70 9.67
CA ILE A 79 14.08 16.59 8.78
C ILE A 79 12.56 16.55 8.59
N GLU A 80 12.09 16.98 7.41
CA GLU A 80 10.66 17.12 7.11
C GLU A 80 9.88 15.80 7.32
N ALA A 81 10.47 14.67 6.96
CA ALA A 81 9.86 13.35 7.14
C ALA A 81 9.52 13.03 8.61
N VAL A 82 10.29 13.58 9.56
CA VAL A 82 10.08 13.42 11.01
C VAL A 82 8.93 14.31 11.50
N ASN A 83 8.74 15.48 10.88
CA ASN A 83 7.69 16.43 11.26
C ASN A 83 6.27 15.84 11.10
N LYS A 84 6.11 14.90 10.17
CA LYS A 84 4.85 14.12 10.04
C LYS A 84 4.42 13.48 11.37
N PHE A 85 5.38 13.10 12.20
CA PHE A 85 5.15 12.37 13.45
C PHE A 85 5.27 13.23 14.72
N ARG A 86 5.32 14.58 14.58
CA ARG A 86 5.44 15.45 15.74
C ARG A 86 4.29 15.25 16.72
N ASP A 87 4.61 15.16 18.01
CA ASP A 87 3.66 14.91 19.08
C ASP A 87 2.49 15.90 19.11
N GLY A 88 1.31 15.40 19.39
CA GLY A 88 0.07 16.16 19.48
C GLY A 88 -0.47 16.71 18.15
N THR A 89 0.30 16.60 17.04
CA THR A 89 -0.18 17.06 15.74
C THR A 89 -1.21 16.10 15.16
N LYS A 90 -2.11 16.65 14.34
CA LYS A 90 -3.08 15.90 13.57
C LYS A 90 -2.68 15.91 12.10
N ILE A 91 -2.80 14.77 11.45
CA ILE A 91 -2.45 14.61 10.05
C ILE A 91 -3.59 13.95 9.28
N ASP A 92 -3.80 14.42 8.05
CA ASP A 92 -4.73 13.77 7.14
C ASP A 92 -4.14 12.44 6.65
N GLU A 93 -4.89 11.36 6.77
CA GLU A 93 -4.51 10.02 6.29
C GLU A 93 -5.76 9.27 5.81
N ASP A 94 -6.47 9.84 4.84
CA ASP A 94 -7.70 9.27 4.28
C ASP A 94 -7.45 7.88 3.69
N SER A 95 -8.44 6.98 3.79
CA SER A 95 -8.48 5.75 2.99
C SER A 95 -9.19 6.03 1.67
N PRO A 96 -8.58 5.70 0.51
CA PRO A 96 -9.19 5.99 -0.79
C PRO A 96 -10.53 5.27 -0.97
N ALA A 97 -11.41 5.83 -1.78
CA ALA A 97 -12.55 5.10 -2.28
C ALA A 97 -12.08 3.94 -3.15
N LEU A 98 -12.86 2.86 -3.17
CA LEU A 98 -12.56 1.64 -3.93
C LEU A 98 -13.76 1.18 -4.72
N LEU A 99 -13.61 1.07 -6.03
CA LEU A 99 -14.53 0.35 -6.90
C LEU A 99 -14.00 -1.07 -7.12
N THR A 100 -14.81 -2.05 -6.79
CA THR A 100 -14.56 -3.46 -7.06
C THR A 100 -15.58 -3.98 -8.05
N LEU A 101 -15.12 -4.60 -9.14
CA LEU A 101 -15.96 -5.34 -10.09
C LEU A 101 -15.50 -6.79 -10.12
N GLY A 102 -16.45 -7.71 -10.17
CA GLY A 102 -16.20 -9.14 -10.21
C GLY A 102 -17.14 -9.87 -11.19
N ALA A 103 -16.60 -10.89 -11.82
CA ALA A 103 -17.38 -11.83 -12.62
C ALA A 103 -16.91 -13.25 -12.34
N GLN A 104 -17.85 -14.15 -12.19
CA GLN A 104 -17.62 -15.60 -12.10
C GLN A 104 -18.39 -16.31 -13.18
N TRP A 105 -17.76 -17.26 -13.81
CA TRP A 105 -18.36 -18.19 -14.75
C TRP A 105 -18.21 -19.63 -14.26
N THR A 106 -19.32 -20.31 -14.03
CA THR A 106 -19.36 -21.77 -13.78
C THR A 106 -19.26 -22.47 -15.14
N ALA A 107 -18.03 -22.67 -15.61
CA ALA A 107 -17.76 -23.24 -16.94
C ALA A 107 -18.16 -24.69 -17.03
N LEU A 108 -17.98 -25.46 -15.96
CA LEU A 108 -18.42 -26.83 -15.76
C LEU A 108 -19.00 -26.96 -14.34
N PRO A 109 -19.74 -28.01 -14.02
CA PRO A 109 -20.32 -28.20 -12.68
C PRO A 109 -19.27 -28.15 -11.56
N ASN A 110 -18.02 -28.50 -11.87
CA ASN A 110 -16.90 -28.56 -10.95
C ASN A 110 -15.77 -27.58 -11.28
N VAL A 111 -15.98 -26.62 -12.21
CA VAL A 111 -14.98 -25.61 -12.60
C VAL A 111 -15.60 -24.22 -12.59
N ARG A 112 -15.00 -23.31 -11.82
CA ARG A 112 -15.36 -21.89 -11.75
C ARG A 112 -14.17 -21.04 -12.17
N ILE A 113 -14.42 -20.08 -13.05
CA ILE A 113 -13.44 -19.10 -13.51
C ILE A 113 -13.87 -17.73 -12.98
N ASN A 114 -12.93 -17.00 -12.39
CA ASN A 114 -13.18 -15.71 -11.78
C ASN A 114 -12.30 -14.64 -12.43
N ALA A 115 -12.87 -13.47 -12.63
CA ALA A 115 -12.16 -12.27 -13.03
C ALA A 115 -12.58 -11.11 -12.13
N GLY A 116 -11.64 -10.25 -11.81
CA GLY A 116 -11.87 -9.10 -10.93
C GLY A 116 -11.09 -7.87 -11.36
N TYR A 117 -11.61 -6.72 -10.98
CA TYR A 117 -10.99 -5.43 -11.18
C TYR A 117 -11.20 -4.56 -9.95
N HIS A 118 -10.12 -3.96 -9.47
CA HIS A 118 -10.14 -2.95 -8.41
C HIS A 118 -9.60 -1.64 -8.93
N HIS A 119 -10.28 -0.56 -8.60
CA HIS A 119 -9.83 0.79 -8.86
C HIS A 119 -9.86 1.59 -7.56
N TYR A 120 -8.68 1.98 -7.10
CA TYR A 120 -8.50 2.81 -5.91
C TYR A 120 -8.37 4.27 -6.32
N PHE A 121 -9.18 5.14 -5.77
CA PHE A 121 -9.16 6.58 -6.05
C PHE A 121 -8.12 7.29 -5.16
N ASP A 122 -6.85 6.87 -5.25
CA ASP A 122 -5.75 7.30 -4.39
C ASP A 122 -5.52 8.81 -4.45
N LYS A 123 -5.64 9.41 -5.64
CA LYS A 123 -5.45 10.85 -5.85
C LYS A 123 -6.48 11.71 -5.15
N SER A 124 -7.62 11.14 -4.76
CA SER A 124 -8.69 11.79 -4.03
C SER A 124 -8.58 11.63 -2.51
N ALA A 125 -7.77 10.70 -2.03
CA ALA A 125 -7.56 10.43 -0.61
C ALA A 125 -6.48 11.34 -0.06
N LYS A 126 -6.87 12.28 0.80
CA LYS A 126 -5.95 13.28 1.34
C LYS A 126 -4.93 12.64 2.26
N LYS A 127 -3.65 12.93 2.03
CA LYS A 127 -2.50 12.45 2.78
C LYS A 127 -1.72 13.61 3.35
N TYR A 128 -0.93 13.37 4.40
CA TYR A 128 -0.04 14.37 4.97
C TYR A 128 0.78 15.07 3.86
N GLY A 129 0.87 16.39 3.95
CA GLY A 129 1.57 17.21 2.94
C GLY A 129 0.93 17.19 1.55
N ASN A 130 -0.31 16.70 1.40
CA ASN A 130 -0.97 16.46 0.11
C ASN A 130 -0.19 15.52 -0.81
N ALA A 131 0.50 14.52 -0.25
CA ALA A 131 1.34 13.57 -1.00
C ALA A 131 0.57 12.85 -2.13
N GLN A 132 -0.75 12.61 -1.99
CA GLN A 132 -1.57 12.02 -3.04
C GLN A 132 -1.56 12.79 -4.36
N LYS A 133 -1.29 14.12 -4.32
CA LYS A 133 -1.20 14.95 -5.54
C LYS A 133 0.08 14.69 -6.33
N LEU A 134 1.06 14.04 -5.71
CA LEU A 134 2.31 13.65 -6.35
C LEU A 134 2.16 12.36 -7.18
N LEU A 135 1.07 11.62 -7.02
CA LEU A 135 0.75 10.46 -7.86
C LEU A 135 0.41 10.89 -9.28
N ASN A 136 0.89 10.16 -10.27
CA ASN A 136 0.54 10.36 -11.68
C ASN A 136 -0.89 9.90 -11.96
N ASN A 137 -1.26 8.70 -11.46
CA ASN A 137 -2.57 8.07 -11.66
C ASN A 137 -3.06 7.40 -10.38
N ASP A 138 -4.31 6.96 -10.41
CA ASP A 138 -4.89 6.07 -9.40
C ASP A 138 -4.40 4.63 -9.57
N THR A 139 -4.50 3.83 -8.52
CA THR A 139 -4.09 2.41 -8.54
C THR A 139 -5.17 1.55 -9.18
N ASN A 140 -4.72 0.61 -10.01
CA ASN A 140 -5.57 -0.38 -10.64
C ASN A 140 -5.04 -1.79 -10.37
N GLU A 141 -5.96 -2.73 -10.09
CA GLU A 141 -5.65 -4.13 -9.92
C GLU A 141 -6.52 -4.98 -10.84
N TYR A 142 -5.91 -5.94 -11.48
CA TYR A 142 -6.55 -6.91 -12.36
C TYR A 142 -6.33 -8.30 -11.77
N LEU A 143 -7.42 -9.05 -11.58
CA LEU A 143 -7.41 -10.35 -10.92
C LEU A 143 -8.01 -11.41 -11.82
N GLY A 144 -7.47 -12.61 -11.74
CA GLY A 144 -8.03 -13.77 -12.42
C GLY A 144 -7.75 -15.03 -11.62
N GLY A 145 -8.65 -15.98 -11.70
CA GLY A 145 -8.49 -17.23 -10.96
C GLY A 145 -9.38 -18.35 -11.48
N VAL A 146 -9.04 -19.56 -11.08
CA VAL A 146 -9.80 -20.77 -11.36
C VAL A 146 -9.92 -21.56 -10.08
N GLU A 147 -11.11 -22.14 -9.88
CA GLU A 147 -11.39 -23.14 -8.85
C GLU A 147 -11.83 -24.43 -9.53
N TYR A 148 -11.34 -25.54 -9.03
CA TYR A 148 -11.67 -26.88 -9.50
C TYR A 148 -11.99 -27.79 -8.32
N ASP A 149 -13.13 -28.48 -8.41
CA ASP A 149 -13.57 -29.50 -7.44
C ASP A 149 -13.30 -30.89 -8.02
N PRO A 150 -12.11 -31.50 -7.79
CA PRO A 150 -11.81 -32.86 -8.28
C PRO A 150 -12.73 -33.92 -7.65
N ILE A 151 -13.18 -33.68 -6.44
CA ILE A 151 -14.17 -34.47 -5.71
C ILE A 151 -15.02 -33.52 -4.84
N ASP A 152 -16.20 -33.97 -4.39
CA ASP A 152 -17.17 -33.18 -3.63
C ASP A 152 -16.58 -32.52 -2.35
N LYS A 153 -15.53 -33.12 -1.79
CA LYS A 153 -14.91 -32.66 -0.54
C LYS A 153 -13.70 -31.78 -0.73
N LEU A 154 -13.14 -31.70 -1.94
CA LEU A 154 -11.89 -30.98 -2.19
C LEU A 154 -12.11 -29.91 -3.27
N THR A 155 -11.80 -28.69 -2.96
CA THR A 155 -11.63 -27.58 -3.91
C THR A 155 -10.15 -27.21 -3.97
N VAL A 156 -9.59 -27.11 -5.17
CA VAL A 156 -8.29 -26.53 -5.42
C VAL A 156 -8.44 -25.25 -6.22
N SER A 157 -7.57 -24.28 -5.98
CA SER A 157 -7.63 -22.99 -6.65
C SER A 157 -6.27 -22.48 -7.05
N ALA A 158 -6.23 -21.70 -8.12
CA ALA A 158 -5.08 -20.94 -8.54
C ALA A 158 -5.54 -19.56 -9.04
N GLY A 159 -4.73 -18.55 -8.83
CA GLY A 159 -5.06 -17.20 -9.25
C GLY A 159 -3.84 -16.33 -9.44
N PHE A 160 -4.07 -15.20 -10.09
CA PHE A 160 -3.07 -14.17 -10.29
C PHE A 160 -3.67 -12.78 -10.07
N GLN A 161 -2.81 -11.83 -9.78
CA GLN A 161 -3.15 -10.41 -9.65
C GLN A 161 -2.04 -9.56 -10.26
N ILE A 162 -2.42 -8.50 -10.92
CA ILE A 162 -1.51 -7.48 -11.44
C ILE A 162 -1.92 -6.16 -10.81
N THR A 163 -1.00 -5.51 -10.07
CA THR A 163 -1.21 -4.22 -9.44
C THR A 163 -0.38 -3.15 -10.15
N ARG A 164 -1.02 -2.07 -10.54
CA ARG A 164 -0.41 -0.91 -11.19
C ARG A 164 -0.70 0.33 -10.37
N TYR A 165 0.35 0.86 -9.73
CA TYR A 165 0.30 2.11 -8.97
C TYR A 165 0.60 3.30 -9.88
N GLY A 166 -0.02 4.42 -9.61
CA GLY A 166 0.24 5.67 -10.33
C GLY A 166 1.46 6.42 -9.78
N LEU A 167 2.62 5.79 -9.78
CA LEU A 167 3.83 6.29 -9.10
C LEU A 167 4.47 7.49 -9.80
N SER A 168 5.16 8.32 -9.02
CA SER A 168 6.13 9.31 -9.49
C SER A 168 7.35 9.32 -8.57
N ASP A 169 8.50 9.81 -9.05
CA ASP A 169 9.72 9.93 -8.26
C ASP A 169 9.52 10.80 -7.02
N LYS A 170 8.65 11.83 -7.14
CA LYS A 170 8.34 12.75 -6.03
C LYS A 170 7.49 12.12 -4.93
N TYR A 171 6.72 11.07 -5.27
CA TYR A 171 5.88 10.37 -4.29
C TYR A 171 6.68 9.34 -3.48
N MET A 172 7.70 8.75 -4.10
CA MET A 172 8.51 7.69 -3.48
C MET A 172 9.41 8.25 -2.38
N ASN A 173 9.45 7.56 -1.25
CA ASN A 173 10.34 7.89 -0.14
C ASN A 173 10.70 6.62 0.65
N ASP A 174 11.80 6.69 1.43
CA ASP A 174 12.36 5.53 2.13
C ASP A 174 11.48 5.01 3.29
N MET A 175 10.60 5.85 3.82
CA MET A 175 9.72 5.45 4.93
C MET A 175 8.43 4.79 4.46
N SER A 176 8.01 5.06 3.23
CA SER A 176 6.79 4.50 2.66
C SER A 176 6.91 4.46 1.15
N PHE A 177 7.05 3.27 0.60
CA PHE A 177 7.07 3.08 -0.84
C PHE A 177 6.14 1.95 -1.26
N VAL A 178 5.57 2.12 -2.44
CA VAL A 178 4.80 1.10 -3.15
C VAL A 178 5.37 0.98 -4.55
N VAL A 179 5.36 -0.19 -5.11
CA VAL A 179 5.84 -0.44 -6.47
C VAL A 179 4.89 -1.39 -7.19
N ASN A 180 4.82 -1.25 -8.51
CA ASN A 180 4.02 -2.16 -9.33
C ASN A 180 4.38 -3.61 -9.03
N ALA A 181 3.38 -4.47 -9.12
CA ALA A 181 3.56 -5.86 -8.74
C ALA A 181 2.72 -6.79 -9.60
N TRP A 182 3.11 -8.05 -9.60
CA TRP A 182 2.29 -9.16 -10.01
C TRP A 182 2.39 -10.27 -8.96
N SER A 183 1.29 -10.94 -8.76
CA SER A 183 1.17 -11.96 -7.73
C SER A 183 0.55 -13.22 -8.30
N TYR A 184 0.86 -14.35 -7.70
CA TYR A 184 0.16 -15.60 -7.94
C TYR A 184 -0.09 -16.31 -6.62
N GLY A 185 -1.14 -17.09 -6.61
CA GLY A 185 -1.51 -17.89 -5.45
C GLY A 185 -2.09 -19.23 -5.84
N ILE A 186 -1.92 -20.20 -4.95
CA ILE A 186 -2.56 -21.51 -5.02
C ILE A 186 -3.21 -21.80 -3.67
N GLY A 187 -4.32 -22.51 -3.69
CA GLY A 187 -5.02 -22.86 -2.47
C GLY A 187 -5.75 -24.20 -2.59
N ALA A 188 -6.07 -24.75 -1.44
CA ALA A 188 -6.90 -25.95 -1.33
C ALA A 188 -7.82 -25.82 -0.12
N LYS A 189 -9.07 -26.28 -0.27
CA LYS A 189 -10.05 -26.38 0.79
C LYS A 189 -10.56 -27.81 0.84
N TYR A 190 -10.45 -28.43 2.00
CA TYR A 190 -10.96 -29.78 2.23
C TYR A 190 -12.09 -29.76 3.25
N ARG A 191 -13.25 -30.29 2.87
CA ARG A 191 -14.44 -30.42 3.70
C ARG A 191 -14.47 -31.79 4.36
N PHE A 192 -14.18 -31.87 5.66
CA PHE A 192 -14.23 -33.12 6.41
C PHE A 192 -15.65 -33.64 6.55
N ASN A 193 -16.59 -32.73 6.83
CA ASN A 193 -18.02 -33.00 6.95
C ASN A 193 -18.81 -31.71 6.66
N GLU A 194 -20.12 -31.72 6.87
CA GLU A 194 -21.01 -30.58 6.61
C GLU A 194 -20.69 -29.35 7.49
N ARG A 195 -20.02 -29.56 8.61
CA ARG A 195 -19.74 -28.51 9.61
C ARG A 195 -18.30 -27.99 9.58
N ILE A 196 -17.35 -28.82 9.16
CA ILE A 196 -15.92 -28.51 9.28
C ILE A 196 -15.23 -28.59 7.92
N ALA A 197 -14.60 -27.49 7.55
CA ALA A 197 -13.68 -27.43 6.42
C ALA A 197 -12.37 -26.76 6.83
N VAL A 198 -11.25 -27.25 6.30
CA VAL A 198 -9.92 -26.67 6.45
C VAL A 198 -9.44 -26.17 5.11
N GLU A 199 -8.80 -25.02 5.12
CA GLU A 199 -8.22 -24.42 3.92
C GLU A 199 -6.78 -24.01 4.16
N ALA A 200 -5.96 -24.13 3.13
CA ALA A 200 -4.59 -23.63 3.12
C ALA A 200 -4.32 -22.94 1.78
N ALA A 201 -3.57 -21.87 1.82
CA ALA A 201 -3.21 -21.12 0.64
C ALA A 201 -1.78 -20.57 0.75
N TYR A 202 -1.11 -20.51 -0.38
CA TYR A 202 0.15 -19.82 -0.55
C TYR A 202 -0.02 -18.73 -1.59
N PHE A 203 0.53 -17.56 -1.28
CA PHE A 203 0.49 -16.39 -2.14
C PHE A 203 1.86 -15.72 -2.20
N ARG A 204 2.32 -15.40 -3.39
CA ARG A 204 3.57 -14.68 -3.61
C ARG A 204 3.34 -13.44 -4.45
N THR A 205 3.90 -12.31 -3.99
CA THR A 205 3.96 -11.06 -4.73
C THR A 205 5.39 -10.77 -5.14
N ASN A 206 5.57 -10.57 -6.44
CA ASN A 206 6.82 -10.10 -7.03
C ASN A 206 6.62 -8.63 -7.38
N TYR A 207 7.42 -7.78 -6.78
CA TYR A 207 7.38 -6.34 -7.00
C TYR A 207 8.39 -5.97 -8.07
N ASP A 208 8.02 -5.02 -8.93
CA ASP A 208 8.93 -4.44 -9.90
C ASP A 208 10.01 -3.63 -9.16
N ASN A 209 11.22 -3.62 -9.69
CA ASN A 209 12.24 -2.69 -9.21
C ASN A 209 11.89 -1.29 -9.66
N TYR A 210 11.96 -0.33 -8.74
CA TYR A 210 11.70 1.07 -9.04
C TYR A 210 12.96 1.89 -8.73
N LYS A 211 13.50 2.53 -9.76
CA LYS A 211 14.62 3.47 -9.64
C LYS A 211 14.10 4.87 -9.90
N THR A 212 14.41 5.80 -9.02
CA THR A 212 14.11 7.22 -9.26
C THR A 212 14.95 7.73 -10.43
N SER A 213 14.36 8.55 -11.29
CA SER A 213 15.04 9.15 -12.45
C SER A 213 15.84 10.39 -12.06
N ALA A 214 15.44 11.07 -10.99
CA ALA A 214 16.13 12.24 -10.45
C ALA A 214 17.06 11.82 -9.33
N ALA A 215 18.28 12.40 -9.31
CA ALA A 215 19.14 12.33 -8.14
C ALA A 215 18.46 13.06 -6.98
N ASP A 216 18.57 12.53 -5.78
CA ASP A 216 18.16 13.23 -4.56
C ASP A 216 19.04 14.49 -4.32
N ALA A 217 18.78 15.21 -3.24
CA ALA A 217 19.52 16.42 -2.90
C ALA A 217 21.04 16.20 -2.78
N ASN A 218 21.48 14.94 -2.60
CA ASN A 218 22.89 14.52 -2.47
C ASN A 218 23.43 13.88 -3.76
N GLY A 219 22.64 13.82 -4.84
CA GLY A 219 23.03 13.20 -6.09
C GLY A 219 22.87 11.69 -6.10
N SER A 220 22.13 11.10 -5.16
CA SER A 220 21.84 9.65 -5.11
C SER A 220 20.61 9.28 -5.91
N VAL A 221 20.60 8.09 -6.48
CA VAL A 221 19.44 7.48 -7.11
C VAL A 221 18.92 6.37 -6.20
N ASN A 222 17.67 6.44 -5.78
CA ASN A 222 17.06 5.44 -4.92
C ASN A 222 16.59 4.25 -5.77
N ASP A 223 16.86 3.03 -5.28
CA ASP A 223 16.46 1.77 -5.90
C ASP A 223 15.59 0.98 -4.88
N TYR A 224 14.31 0.83 -5.20
CA TYR A 224 13.33 0.19 -4.32
C TYR A 224 13.02 -1.21 -4.82
N THR A 225 13.22 -2.20 -3.95
CA THR A 225 12.93 -3.60 -4.22
C THR A 225 12.15 -4.24 -3.07
N ARG A 226 11.23 -5.16 -3.39
CA ARG A 226 10.44 -5.87 -2.40
C ARG A 226 10.03 -7.26 -2.92
N THR A 227 9.86 -8.19 -1.99
CA THR A 227 9.23 -9.51 -2.25
C THR A 227 8.38 -9.87 -1.05
N ASN A 228 7.21 -10.46 -1.28
CA ASN A 228 6.33 -10.91 -0.22
C ASN A 228 5.87 -12.35 -0.47
N ASN A 229 5.89 -13.19 0.57
CA ASN A 229 5.38 -14.55 0.57
C ASN A 229 4.44 -14.69 1.77
N VAL A 230 3.25 -15.23 1.52
CA VAL A 230 2.22 -15.43 2.54
C VAL A 230 1.76 -16.87 2.51
N LEU A 231 1.75 -17.52 3.65
CA LEU A 231 1.12 -18.81 3.89
C LEU A 231 -0.05 -18.58 4.83
N GLY A 232 -1.23 -19.00 4.43
CA GLY A 232 -2.45 -18.92 5.23
C GLY A 232 -3.05 -20.30 5.48
N VAL A 233 -3.59 -20.50 6.68
CA VAL A 233 -4.39 -21.68 7.04
C VAL A 233 -5.64 -21.19 7.73
N GLY A 234 -6.79 -21.76 7.37
CA GLY A 234 -8.09 -21.42 7.93
C GLY A 234 -8.90 -22.65 8.29
N VAL A 235 -9.79 -22.49 9.25
CA VAL A 235 -10.78 -23.49 9.62
C VAL A 235 -12.15 -22.84 9.59
N ASN A 236 -13.07 -23.40 8.82
CA ASN A 236 -14.46 -22.99 8.76
C ASN A 236 -15.32 -23.95 9.57
N VAL A 237 -16.11 -23.41 10.48
CA VAL A 237 -17.06 -24.18 11.31
C VAL A 237 -18.46 -23.62 11.09
N THR A 238 -19.38 -24.47 10.63
CA THR A 238 -20.81 -24.13 10.51
C THR A 238 -21.53 -24.66 11.76
N LEU A 239 -22.20 -23.77 12.48
CA LEU A 239 -22.94 -24.04 13.73
C LEU A 239 -24.36 -24.55 13.42
#